data_a9b36344d2ed504da30c12194a7c890c
#
_entry.id   a9b36344d2ed504da30c12194a7c890c
#
_cell.length_a   1.000
_cell.length_b   1.000
_cell.length_c   1.000
_cell.angle_alpha   90.00
_cell.angle_beta   90.00
_cell.angle_gamma   90.00
#
_symmetry.space_group_name_H-M   'P 1'
#
loop_
_entity.id
_entity.type
_entity.pdbx_description
1 polymer ?
#
loop_
_entity_poly.entity_id
_entity_poly.type
_entity_poly.pdbx_seq_one_letter_code
_entity_poly.pdbx_strand_id
1 'polypeptide(L)'
;VNRGAVTRGAVTTADRARHILHTQLEADFFQAPGSISRALEELRDYPEAESLPLLATVQPPSEKMGAARRRNDDIWELRVANYASVGILCAKHPRVLDRAIDYMLGDQSNWLGDYAPLRQLNELVTPYTLQVSGTSVYYTPGRALLNSVVPEGVQAQEVKCAVPGVGMMRRVDPAELKAALLAEITGERTIRREANASAGALEVDPQDTQACVTHLRVELLDAEQIERFRGDKRYSNALGFSVTRPDVLVLAAYPVEEDAADVPAAGESDPALADPIARVGVSDDSPVMRQIGIDVLPAWRGAGIASVLVRDAARLTLAEGYLPFYGTSPSHMLSQRVAMNAGLVPTWWEYVSTSLNDLPMD
;
A
#
# COMPACT_ATOMS: atom_id res chain seq x y z
N VAL A 1 5.28 4.75 -27.68
CA VAL A 1 4.01 5.43 -27.95
C VAL A 1 3.75 6.37 -26.79
N ASN A 2 3.96 7.67 -27.05
CA ASN A 2 3.80 8.76 -26.09
C ASN A 2 2.29 8.83 -25.70
N ARG A 3 1.89 8.20 -24.61
CA ARG A 3 0.57 8.43 -24.00
C ARG A 3 0.63 9.82 -23.40
N GLY A 4 -0.10 10.77 -23.99
CA GLY A 4 -0.19 12.13 -23.49
C GLY A 4 -0.39 12.13 -21.99
N ALA A 5 0.54 12.76 -21.26
CA ALA A 5 0.49 12.90 -19.82
C ALA A 5 -0.76 13.73 -19.49
N VAL A 6 -1.86 13.05 -19.17
CA VAL A 6 -2.98 13.70 -18.50
C VAL A 6 -2.42 14.16 -17.17
N THR A 7 -2.27 15.46 -16.98
CA THR A 7 -1.83 16.05 -15.70
C THR A 7 -2.82 15.64 -14.63
N ARG A 8 -2.48 14.61 -13.87
CA ARG A 8 -3.27 14.14 -12.74
C ARG A 8 -3.11 15.16 -11.62
N GLY A 9 -4.21 15.71 -11.14
CA GLY A 9 -4.16 16.54 -9.96
C GLY A 9 -3.83 15.70 -8.70
N ALA A 10 -3.27 16.32 -7.68
CA ALA A 10 -2.98 15.68 -6.40
C ALA A 10 -4.22 15.04 -5.75
N VAL A 11 -4.03 13.93 -5.03
CA VAL A 11 -5.08 13.25 -4.25
C VAL A 11 -5.06 13.81 -2.83
N THR A 12 -5.95 14.74 -2.54
CA THR A 12 -6.02 15.46 -1.25
C THR A 12 -7.35 15.29 -0.53
N THR A 13 -8.31 14.57 -1.11
CA THR A 13 -9.64 14.37 -0.51
C THR A 13 -9.97 12.89 -0.38
N ALA A 14 -10.73 12.56 0.67
CA ALA A 14 -11.19 11.20 0.91
C ALA A 14 -12.09 10.67 -0.23
N ASP A 15 -12.93 11.52 -0.82
CA ASP A 15 -13.81 11.11 -1.91
C ASP A 15 -13.02 10.75 -3.18
N ARG A 16 -11.97 11.53 -3.49
CA ARG A 16 -11.09 11.20 -4.61
C ARG A 16 -10.31 9.92 -4.36
N ALA A 17 -9.75 9.74 -3.16
CA ALA A 17 -9.05 8.53 -2.77
C ALA A 17 -9.96 7.30 -2.87
N ARG A 18 -11.21 7.41 -2.37
CA ARG A 18 -12.23 6.37 -2.46
C ARG A 18 -12.59 6.04 -3.91
N HIS A 19 -12.81 7.05 -4.74
CA HIS A 19 -13.12 6.85 -6.16
C HIS A 19 -11.99 6.10 -6.89
N ILE A 20 -10.72 6.46 -6.63
CA ILE A 20 -9.56 5.76 -7.20
C ILE A 20 -9.53 4.31 -6.73
N LEU A 21 -9.74 4.07 -5.43
CA LEU A 21 -9.74 2.73 -4.85
C LEU A 21 -10.84 1.84 -5.46
N HIS A 22 -12.09 2.34 -5.53
CA HIS A 22 -13.19 1.59 -6.14
C HIS A 22 -12.88 1.24 -7.59
N THR A 23 -12.45 2.23 -8.38
CA THR A 23 -12.07 2.01 -9.78
C THR A 23 -10.97 0.96 -9.92
N GLN A 24 -9.98 0.96 -9.01
CA GLN A 24 -8.90 -0.01 -9.05
C GLN A 24 -9.35 -1.41 -8.64
N LEU A 25 -10.11 -1.54 -7.55
CA LEU A 25 -10.64 -2.84 -7.13
C LEU A 25 -11.58 -3.43 -8.18
N GLU A 26 -12.43 -2.61 -8.80
CA GLU A 26 -13.27 -3.04 -9.93
C GLU A 26 -12.42 -3.55 -11.11
N ALA A 27 -11.32 -2.87 -11.43
CA ALA A 27 -10.40 -3.31 -12.47
C ALA A 27 -9.66 -4.61 -12.08
N ASP A 28 -9.19 -4.71 -10.84
CA ASP A 28 -8.45 -5.86 -10.34
C ASP A 28 -9.26 -7.15 -10.32
N PHE A 29 -10.56 -7.03 -10.09
CA PHE A 29 -11.51 -8.14 -10.00
C PHE A 29 -12.46 -8.23 -11.20
N PHE A 30 -12.17 -7.48 -12.27
CA PHE A 30 -12.94 -7.44 -13.53
C PHE A 30 -14.42 -7.14 -13.33
N GLN A 31 -14.73 -6.33 -12.33
CA GLN A 31 -16.08 -5.90 -12.03
C GLN A 31 -16.52 -4.75 -12.96
N ALA A 32 -17.83 -4.61 -13.15
CA ALA A 32 -18.37 -3.49 -13.90
C ALA A 32 -18.10 -2.15 -13.18
N PRO A 33 -17.79 -1.08 -13.90
CA PRO A 33 -17.60 0.24 -13.31
C PRO A 33 -18.78 0.67 -12.43
N GLY A 34 -18.49 1.14 -11.22
CA GLY A 34 -19.48 1.59 -10.24
C GLY A 34 -20.19 0.47 -9.47
N SER A 35 -19.81 -0.80 -9.66
CA SER A 35 -20.43 -1.94 -8.95
C SER A 35 -20.19 -1.89 -7.45
N ILE A 36 -18.97 -1.53 -7.01
CA ILE A 36 -18.65 -1.40 -5.59
C ILE A 36 -19.46 -0.27 -4.95
N SER A 37 -19.57 0.87 -5.62
CA SER A 37 -20.37 1.99 -5.10
C SER A 37 -21.84 1.63 -4.93
N ARG A 38 -22.44 0.92 -5.89
CA ARG A 38 -23.83 0.42 -5.79
C ARG A 38 -24.01 -0.58 -4.64
N ALA A 39 -23.08 -1.52 -4.49
CA ALA A 39 -23.13 -2.50 -3.39
C ALA A 39 -23.06 -1.82 -2.01
N LEU A 40 -22.24 -0.78 -1.87
CA LEU A 40 -22.16 0.02 -0.64
C LEU A 40 -23.41 0.87 -0.38
N GLU A 41 -24.09 1.37 -1.44
CA GLU A 41 -25.37 2.04 -1.34
C GLU A 41 -26.46 1.06 -0.85
N GLU A 42 -26.46 -0.14 -1.41
CA GLU A 42 -27.37 -1.23 -1.03
C GLU A 42 -27.23 -1.60 0.46
N LEU A 43 -25.98 -1.77 0.94
CA LEU A 43 -25.70 -2.00 2.38
C LEU A 43 -26.21 -0.87 3.27
N ARG A 44 -26.06 0.37 2.83
CA ARG A 44 -26.51 1.53 3.61
C ARG A 44 -28.04 1.60 3.68
N ASP A 45 -28.70 1.28 2.59
CA ASP A 45 -30.16 1.37 2.48
C ASP A 45 -30.86 0.17 3.15
N TYR A 46 -30.16 -0.96 3.26
CA TYR A 46 -30.63 -2.20 3.90
C TYR A 46 -29.61 -2.74 4.92
N PRO A 47 -29.37 -2.04 6.04
CA PRO A 47 -28.34 -2.42 7.01
C PRO A 47 -28.62 -3.74 7.75
N GLU A 48 -29.86 -4.22 7.71
CA GLU A 48 -30.29 -5.49 8.33
C GLU A 48 -30.40 -6.64 7.30
N ALA A 49 -29.75 -6.50 6.13
CA ALA A 49 -29.75 -7.55 5.13
C ALA A 49 -29.15 -8.85 5.69
N GLU A 50 -29.82 -9.98 5.51
CA GLU A 50 -29.36 -11.29 5.98
C GLU A 50 -28.06 -11.74 5.28
N SER A 51 -27.76 -11.17 4.11
CA SER A 51 -26.55 -11.46 3.33
C SER A 51 -25.86 -10.18 2.89
N LEU A 52 -24.51 -10.22 2.94
CA LEU A 52 -23.68 -9.13 2.45
C LEU A 52 -23.59 -9.14 0.93
N PRO A 53 -23.48 -7.98 0.27
CA PRO A 53 -23.28 -7.90 -1.16
C PRO A 53 -22.06 -8.68 -1.61
N LEU A 54 -22.20 -9.46 -2.66
CA LEU A 54 -21.15 -10.25 -3.26
C LEU A 54 -21.03 -9.94 -4.75
N LEU A 55 -19.88 -9.42 -5.14
CA LEU A 55 -19.54 -9.14 -6.54
C LEU A 55 -18.66 -10.26 -7.07
N ALA A 56 -19.11 -10.97 -8.09
CA ALA A 56 -18.41 -12.14 -8.61
C ALA A 56 -18.27 -12.09 -10.14
N THR A 57 -17.08 -12.39 -10.65
CA THR A 57 -16.78 -12.34 -12.09
C THR A 57 -15.80 -13.43 -12.50
N VAL A 58 -16.00 -14.01 -13.68
CA VAL A 58 -14.98 -14.83 -14.35
C VAL A 58 -14.00 -13.88 -15.06
N GLN A 59 -12.72 -14.16 -14.94
CA GLN A 59 -11.69 -13.38 -15.63
C GLN A 59 -11.95 -13.37 -17.14
N PRO A 60 -12.06 -12.20 -17.78
CA PRO A 60 -12.17 -12.12 -19.23
C PRO A 60 -10.83 -12.50 -19.90
N PRO A 61 -10.82 -12.83 -21.19
CA PRO A 61 -9.59 -13.04 -21.94
C PRO A 61 -8.61 -11.88 -21.79
N SER A 62 -7.31 -12.19 -21.78
CA SER A 62 -6.18 -11.31 -21.41
C SER A 62 -6.13 -9.94 -22.09
N GLU A 63 -6.76 -9.79 -23.25
CA GLU A 63 -6.82 -8.54 -24.02
C GLU A 63 -7.52 -7.37 -23.30
N LYS A 64 -8.28 -7.64 -22.24
CA LYS A 64 -9.05 -6.64 -21.48
C LYS A 64 -8.45 -6.26 -20.12
N MET A 65 -7.27 -6.76 -19.77
CA MET A 65 -6.70 -6.61 -18.43
C MET A 65 -5.98 -5.27 -18.14
N GLY A 66 -5.98 -4.32 -19.06
CA GLY A 66 -5.06 -3.17 -19.07
C GLY A 66 -5.05 -2.21 -17.87
N ALA A 67 -6.03 -2.27 -16.95
CA ALA A 67 -6.13 -1.38 -15.80
C ALA A 67 -5.91 -2.08 -14.45
N ALA A 68 -5.87 -3.42 -14.39
CA ALA A 68 -5.62 -4.16 -13.16
C ALA A 68 -4.20 -3.93 -12.61
N ARG A 69 -4.01 -4.07 -11.29
CA ARG A 69 -2.69 -4.04 -10.67
C ARG A 69 -1.81 -5.13 -11.27
N ARG A 70 -0.61 -4.75 -11.66
CA ARG A 70 0.39 -5.66 -12.20
C ARG A 70 0.91 -6.56 -11.07
N ARG A 71 1.10 -7.83 -11.38
CA ARG A 71 1.70 -8.82 -10.47
C ARG A 71 2.97 -9.36 -11.09
N ASN A 72 3.89 -9.82 -10.28
CA ASN A 72 5.11 -10.46 -10.79
C ASN A 72 4.76 -11.76 -11.52
N ASP A 73 3.77 -12.49 -10.96
CA ASP A 73 3.36 -13.79 -11.45
C ASP A 73 1.85 -13.79 -11.68
N ASP A 74 1.43 -14.23 -12.84
CA ASP A 74 0.00 -14.40 -13.19
C ASP A 74 -0.49 -15.82 -12.86
N ILE A 75 -0.08 -16.34 -11.70
CA ILE A 75 -0.28 -17.73 -11.26
C ILE A 75 -1.56 -17.90 -10.42
N TRP A 76 -2.40 -16.90 -10.33
CA TRP A 76 -3.62 -17.01 -9.53
C TRP A 76 -4.76 -17.69 -10.31
N GLU A 77 -5.64 -18.41 -9.59
CA GLU A 77 -6.83 -19.06 -10.14
C GLU A 77 -8.12 -18.50 -9.52
N LEU A 78 -8.07 -18.12 -8.24
CA LEU A 78 -9.15 -17.48 -7.51
C LEU A 78 -8.57 -16.30 -6.72
N ARG A 79 -9.22 -15.16 -6.84
CA ARG A 79 -8.96 -13.97 -6.02
C ARG A 79 -10.20 -13.63 -5.24
N VAL A 80 -10.04 -13.37 -3.97
CA VAL A 80 -11.11 -12.99 -3.05
C VAL A 80 -10.68 -11.75 -2.30
N ALA A 81 -11.55 -10.76 -2.24
CA ALA A 81 -11.34 -9.59 -1.39
C ALA A 81 -12.58 -9.27 -0.56
N ASN A 82 -12.37 -8.59 0.56
CA ASN A 82 -13.41 -7.91 1.29
C ASN A 82 -13.05 -6.43 1.42
N TYR A 83 -13.96 -5.58 1.01
CA TYR A 83 -13.88 -4.14 1.16
C TYR A 83 -15.17 -3.60 1.79
N ALA A 84 -15.09 -3.06 3.00
CA ALA A 84 -16.22 -2.45 3.70
C ALA A 84 -17.49 -3.35 3.71
N SER A 85 -17.31 -4.63 4.01
CA SER A 85 -18.35 -5.67 4.02
C SER A 85 -18.90 -6.07 2.64
N VAL A 86 -18.31 -5.60 1.55
CA VAL A 86 -18.59 -6.11 0.20
C VAL A 86 -17.59 -7.21 -0.12
N GLY A 87 -18.07 -8.41 -0.39
CA GLY A 87 -17.27 -9.51 -0.90
C GLY A 87 -17.02 -9.32 -2.40
N ILE A 88 -15.78 -9.54 -2.85
CA ILE A 88 -15.41 -9.40 -4.25
C ILE A 88 -14.64 -10.63 -4.68
N LEU A 89 -15.15 -11.33 -5.70
CA LEU A 89 -14.59 -12.58 -6.21
C LEU A 89 -14.20 -12.45 -7.69
N CYS A 90 -13.09 -13.05 -8.06
CA CYS A 90 -12.74 -13.29 -9.44
C CYS A 90 -12.04 -14.64 -9.59
N ALA A 91 -12.46 -15.48 -10.53
CA ALA A 91 -11.82 -16.75 -10.84
C ALA A 91 -11.53 -16.89 -12.32
N LYS A 92 -10.48 -17.66 -12.68
CA LYS A 92 -10.18 -18.01 -14.07
C LYS A 92 -11.21 -19.01 -14.62
N HIS A 93 -11.73 -19.89 -13.76
CA HIS A 93 -12.67 -20.94 -14.15
C HIS A 93 -14.07 -20.75 -13.54
N PRO A 94 -15.16 -20.82 -14.34
CA PRO A 94 -16.52 -20.67 -13.83
C PRO A 94 -16.87 -21.62 -12.69
N ARG A 95 -16.45 -22.89 -12.76
CA ARG A 95 -16.74 -23.88 -11.70
C ARG A 95 -16.08 -23.55 -10.35
N VAL A 96 -14.91 -22.91 -10.36
CA VAL A 96 -14.25 -22.45 -9.15
C VAL A 96 -15.00 -21.26 -8.58
N LEU A 97 -15.44 -20.35 -9.47
CA LEU A 97 -16.24 -19.17 -9.08
C LEU A 97 -17.55 -19.60 -8.44
N ASP A 98 -18.32 -20.49 -9.07
CA ASP A 98 -19.61 -20.94 -8.54
C ASP A 98 -19.49 -21.50 -7.12
N ARG A 99 -18.49 -22.34 -6.89
CA ARG A 99 -18.23 -22.89 -5.54
C ARG A 99 -17.81 -21.81 -4.53
N ALA A 100 -16.99 -20.86 -4.94
CA ALA A 100 -16.60 -19.77 -4.08
C ALA A 100 -17.79 -18.86 -3.75
N ILE A 101 -18.69 -18.63 -4.70
CA ILE A 101 -19.95 -17.91 -4.46
C ILE A 101 -20.81 -18.63 -3.42
N ASP A 102 -21.05 -19.92 -3.60
CA ASP A 102 -21.86 -20.73 -2.67
C ASP A 102 -21.32 -20.63 -1.23
N TYR A 103 -19.99 -20.64 -1.09
CA TYR A 103 -19.34 -20.52 0.21
C TYR A 103 -19.42 -19.10 0.78
N MET A 104 -19.26 -18.08 -0.05
CA MET A 104 -19.22 -16.67 0.38
C MET A 104 -20.59 -16.05 0.60
N LEU A 105 -21.67 -16.73 0.24
CA LEU A 105 -23.03 -16.30 0.57
C LEU A 105 -23.20 -16.22 2.08
N GLY A 106 -23.86 -15.16 2.54
CA GLY A 106 -23.99 -14.86 3.95
C GLY A 106 -22.88 -13.89 4.42
N ASP A 107 -22.39 -14.05 5.64
CA ASP A 107 -21.45 -13.15 6.29
C ASP A 107 -19.97 -13.61 6.22
N GLN A 108 -19.69 -14.71 5.50
CA GLN A 108 -18.35 -15.32 5.44
C GLN A 108 -17.29 -14.35 4.92
N SER A 109 -17.67 -13.41 4.04
CA SER A 109 -16.74 -12.41 3.51
C SER A 109 -16.14 -11.50 4.59
N ASN A 110 -16.83 -11.31 5.72
CA ASN A 110 -16.30 -10.53 6.84
C ASN A 110 -15.23 -11.29 7.66
N TRP A 111 -15.20 -12.62 7.59
CA TRP A 111 -14.34 -13.47 8.41
C TRP A 111 -13.17 -14.06 7.62
N LEU A 112 -12.91 -13.54 6.44
CA LEU A 112 -11.86 -14.06 5.55
C LEU A 112 -10.46 -14.15 6.20
N GLY A 113 -10.19 -13.35 7.23
CA GLY A 113 -8.95 -13.39 7.99
C GLY A 113 -8.79 -14.60 8.91
N ASP A 114 -9.89 -15.28 9.22
CA ASP A 114 -9.91 -16.32 10.22
C ASP A 114 -9.54 -17.70 9.65
N TYR A 115 -8.97 -18.54 10.51
CA TYR A 115 -8.50 -19.87 10.12
C TYR A 115 -9.62 -20.77 9.58
N ALA A 116 -10.81 -20.75 10.20
CA ALA A 116 -11.90 -21.62 9.80
C ALA A 116 -12.43 -21.31 8.39
N PRO A 117 -12.75 -20.05 8.03
CA PRO A 117 -13.08 -19.68 6.66
C PRO A 117 -11.95 -19.99 5.65
N LEU A 118 -10.71 -19.71 6.02
CA LEU A 118 -9.57 -20.00 5.16
C LEU A 118 -9.43 -21.49 4.86
N ARG A 119 -9.60 -22.35 5.89
CA ARG A 119 -9.58 -23.81 5.73
C ARG A 119 -10.69 -24.28 4.80
N GLN A 120 -11.91 -23.81 4.98
CA GLN A 120 -13.05 -24.18 4.15
C GLN A 120 -12.85 -23.73 2.70
N LEU A 121 -12.34 -22.51 2.48
CA LEU A 121 -12.00 -22.05 1.14
C LEU A 121 -10.94 -22.92 0.47
N ASN A 122 -9.92 -23.37 1.21
CA ASN A 122 -8.94 -24.33 0.72
C ASN A 122 -9.57 -25.68 0.36
N GLU A 123 -10.48 -26.21 1.19
CA GLU A 123 -11.22 -27.44 0.89
C GLU A 123 -12.03 -27.34 -0.42
N LEU A 124 -12.57 -26.14 -0.72
CA LEU A 124 -13.29 -25.90 -1.98
C LEU A 124 -12.39 -25.89 -3.21
N VAL A 125 -11.17 -25.37 -3.11
CA VAL A 125 -10.27 -25.19 -4.25
C VAL A 125 -9.29 -26.33 -4.44
N THR A 126 -8.98 -27.11 -3.39
CA THR A 126 -8.07 -28.27 -3.45
C THR A 126 -8.42 -29.29 -4.53
N PRO A 127 -9.69 -29.65 -4.81
CA PRO A 127 -10.05 -30.55 -5.90
C PRO A 127 -9.62 -30.08 -7.29
N TYR A 128 -9.26 -28.80 -7.42
CA TYR A 128 -8.74 -28.19 -8.65
C TYR A 128 -7.21 -28.03 -8.61
N THR A 129 -6.52 -28.70 -7.67
CA THR A 129 -5.07 -28.53 -7.44
C THR A 129 -4.68 -27.09 -7.09
N LEU A 130 -5.55 -26.40 -6.36
CA LEU A 130 -5.35 -25.03 -5.93
C LEU A 130 -5.26 -24.96 -4.40
N GLN A 131 -4.57 -23.93 -3.92
CA GLN A 131 -4.62 -23.53 -2.52
C GLN A 131 -4.63 -22.03 -2.39
N VAL A 132 -5.26 -21.52 -1.34
CA VAL A 132 -5.18 -20.12 -0.97
C VAL A 132 -3.84 -19.88 -0.30
N SER A 133 -3.05 -19.02 -0.90
CA SER A 133 -1.76 -18.58 -0.37
C SER A 133 -1.76 -17.05 -0.27
N GLY A 134 -1.00 -16.52 0.68
CA GLY A 134 -0.74 -15.09 0.75
C GLY A 134 -1.96 -14.24 1.09
N THR A 135 -2.43 -14.37 2.33
CA THR A 135 -3.37 -13.38 2.89
C THR A 135 -2.67 -12.05 3.07
N SER A 136 -3.28 -10.99 2.58
CA SER A 136 -2.79 -9.64 2.76
C SER A 136 -3.88 -8.71 3.28
N VAL A 137 -3.50 -7.85 4.23
CA VAL A 137 -4.28 -6.67 4.59
C VAL A 137 -3.62 -5.46 3.94
N TYR A 138 -4.43 -4.65 3.29
CA TYR A 138 -3.98 -3.47 2.58
C TYR A 138 -4.45 -2.20 3.26
N TYR A 139 -3.55 -1.24 3.33
CA TYR A 139 -3.71 0.05 3.99
C TYR A 139 -3.66 1.16 2.94
N THR A 140 -4.54 2.15 3.06
CA THR A 140 -4.53 3.38 2.25
C THR A 140 -4.50 4.62 3.13
N PRO A 141 -4.22 5.81 2.58
CA PRO A 141 -4.20 7.04 3.34
C PRO A 141 -5.49 7.31 4.11
N GLY A 142 -5.36 7.49 5.42
CA GLY A 142 -6.43 8.00 6.26
C GLY A 142 -6.64 9.51 6.07
N ARG A 143 -7.74 10.05 6.59
CA ARG A 143 -8.11 11.47 6.42
C ARG A 143 -7.01 12.43 6.89
N ALA A 144 -6.35 12.13 8.01
CA ALA A 144 -5.29 12.98 8.54
C ALA A 144 -4.10 13.07 7.57
N LEU A 145 -3.70 11.93 6.97
CA LEU A 145 -2.62 11.90 5.99
C LEU A 145 -3.01 12.65 4.70
N LEU A 146 -4.24 12.47 4.20
CA LEU A 146 -4.73 13.20 3.03
C LEU A 146 -4.71 14.73 3.24
N ASN A 147 -5.07 15.18 4.44
CA ASN A 147 -5.04 16.60 4.79
C ASN A 147 -3.62 17.16 4.91
N SER A 148 -2.61 16.32 5.18
CA SER A 148 -1.21 16.73 5.33
C SER A 148 -0.42 16.76 4.01
N VAL A 149 -1.06 16.45 2.88
CA VAL A 149 -0.38 16.41 1.56
C VAL A 149 0.08 17.80 1.12
N VAL A 150 -0.72 18.83 1.43
CA VAL A 150 -0.38 20.21 1.07
C VAL A 150 0.36 20.87 2.23
N PRO A 151 1.66 21.19 2.10
CA PRO A 151 2.42 21.88 3.13
C PRO A 151 1.85 23.27 3.43
N GLU A 152 2.12 23.77 4.64
CA GLU A 152 1.80 25.16 4.98
C GLU A 152 2.52 26.12 4.03
N GLY A 153 1.80 27.14 3.53
CA GLY A 153 2.34 28.14 2.61
C GLY A 153 2.20 27.83 1.12
N VAL A 154 1.86 26.59 0.73
CA VAL A 154 1.54 26.27 -0.66
C VAL A 154 0.13 26.77 -0.99
N GLN A 155 0.04 27.68 -1.96
CA GLN A 155 -1.25 28.27 -2.35
C GLN A 155 -2.04 27.33 -3.26
N ALA A 156 -3.27 26.99 -2.82
CA ALA A 156 -4.21 26.28 -3.66
C ALA A 156 -5.06 27.28 -4.46
N GLN A 157 -5.08 27.13 -5.78
CA GLN A 157 -5.97 27.90 -6.65
C GLN A 157 -7.38 27.31 -6.58
N GLU A 158 -8.38 28.18 -6.41
CA GLU A 158 -9.78 27.78 -6.56
C GLU A 158 -10.12 27.64 -8.03
N VAL A 159 -10.46 26.43 -8.45
CA VAL A 159 -10.83 26.11 -9.83
C VAL A 159 -12.25 25.56 -9.86
N LYS A 160 -13.07 26.06 -10.77
CA LYS A 160 -14.42 25.52 -10.98
C LYS A 160 -14.33 24.08 -11.47
N CYS A 161 -14.96 23.15 -10.74
CA CYS A 161 -14.98 21.76 -11.15
C CYS A 161 -15.81 21.57 -12.44
N ALA A 162 -15.25 20.83 -13.39
CA ALA A 162 -15.99 20.49 -14.64
C ALA A 162 -17.10 19.43 -14.42
N VAL A 163 -17.15 18.81 -13.23
CA VAL A 163 -18.16 17.81 -12.88
C VAL A 163 -19.44 18.53 -12.41
N PRO A 164 -20.60 18.29 -13.02
CA PRO A 164 -21.86 18.87 -12.59
C PRO A 164 -22.16 18.53 -11.12
N GLY A 165 -22.54 19.54 -10.34
CA GLY A 165 -22.87 19.37 -8.91
C GLY A 165 -21.68 19.49 -7.93
N VAL A 166 -20.46 19.54 -8.42
CA VAL A 166 -19.26 19.81 -7.63
C VAL A 166 -18.89 21.28 -7.80
N GLY A 167 -18.90 22.06 -6.71
CA GLY A 167 -18.59 23.49 -6.71
C GLY A 167 -17.13 23.83 -7.03
N MET A 168 -16.56 24.83 -6.36
CA MET A 168 -15.15 25.18 -6.49
C MET A 168 -14.26 24.11 -5.85
N MET A 169 -13.21 23.70 -6.54
CA MET A 169 -12.18 22.78 -6.04
C MET A 169 -10.88 23.55 -5.82
N ARG A 170 -10.18 23.22 -4.73
CA ARG A 170 -8.80 23.69 -4.53
C ARG A 170 -7.87 22.81 -5.37
N ARG A 171 -7.17 23.44 -6.30
CA ARG A 171 -6.16 22.81 -7.14
C ARG A 171 -4.79 23.35 -6.81
N VAL A 172 -3.87 22.48 -6.45
CA VAL A 172 -2.45 22.81 -6.33
C VAL A 172 -1.74 22.27 -7.57
N ASP A 173 -0.75 22.98 -8.08
CA ASP A 173 0.10 22.46 -9.15
C ASP A 173 0.87 21.25 -8.62
N PRO A 174 0.76 20.07 -9.25
CA PRO A 174 1.44 18.86 -8.76
C PRO A 174 2.96 18.99 -8.72
N ALA A 175 3.56 19.75 -9.64
CA ALA A 175 5.01 19.93 -9.69
C ALA A 175 5.48 20.83 -8.55
N GLU A 176 4.77 21.93 -8.29
CA GLU A 176 5.02 22.84 -7.17
C GLU A 176 4.84 22.12 -5.83
N LEU A 177 3.76 21.36 -5.70
CA LEU A 177 3.48 20.57 -4.51
C LEU A 177 4.57 19.52 -4.25
N LYS A 178 4.98 18.78 -5.29
CA LYS A 178 6.06 17.80 -5.17
C LYS A 178 7.38 18.45 -4.77
N ALA A 179 7.72 19.61 -5.37
CA ALA A 179 8.95 20.33 -5.04
C ALA A 179 8.94 20.83 -3.59
N ALA A 180 7.82 21.35 -3.10
CA ALA A 180 7.66 21.80 -1.71
C ALA A 180 7.78 20.62 -0.73
N LEU A 181 7.16 19.48 -1.04
CA LEU A 181 7.27 18.25 -0.23
C LEU A 181 8.70 17.73 -0.22
N LEU A 182 9.38 17.70 -1.35
CA LEU A 182 10.78 17.25 -1.40
C LEU A 182 11.68 18.18 -0.56
N ALA A 183 11.48 19.48 -0.61
CA ALA A 183 12.24 20.44 0.22
C ALA A 183 11.99 20.23 1.72
N GLU A 184 10.78 19.81 2.13
CA GLU A 184 10.45 19.45 3.51
C GLU A 184 11.04 18.10 3.94
N ILE A 185 11.07 17.12 3.03
CA ILE A 185 11.36 15.72 3.32
C ILE A 185 12.86 15.43 3.26
N THR A 186 13.57 15.99 2.26
CA THR A 186 14.99 15.73 2.06
C THR A 186 15.90 16.63 2.90
N GLY A 187 17.12 16.15 3.17
CA GLY A 187 18.07 16.82 4.03
C GLY A 187 18.11 16.27 5.45
N GLU A 188 18.75 17.02 6.35
CA GLU A 188 18.87 16.63 7.76
C GLU A 188 17.57 16.78 8.51
N ARG A 189 17.20 15.75 9.26
CA ARG A 189 15.95 15.68 10.01
C ARG A 189 16.16 15.04 11.36
N THR A 190 15.38 15.49 12.34
CA THR A 190 15.31 14.87 13.66
C THR A 190 14.01 14.11 13.80
N ILE A 191 14.09 12.81 14.02
CA ILE A 191 12.93 11.98 14.37
C ILE A 191 12.89 11.85 15.89
N ARG A 192 11.77 12.27 16.48
CA ARG A 192 11.49 12.11 17.90
C ARG A 192 10.39 11.07 18.07
N ARG A 193 10.70 10.00 18.79
CA ARG A 193 9.71 9.03 19.25
C ARG A 193 9.33 9.41 20.67
N GLU A 194 8.07 9.77 20.91
CA GLU A 194 7.54 9.96 22.24
C GLU A 194 7.42 8.60 22.95
N ALA A 195 7.79 8.55 24.22
CA ALA A 195 7.79 7.34 25.04
C ALA A 195 6.44 6.60 25.11
N ASN A 196 5.34 7.27 24.80
CA ASN A 196 3.97 6.75 24.93
C ASN A 196 3.26 6.49 23.59
N ALA A 197 3.94 6.51 22.45
CA ALA A 197 3.33 6.23 21.14
C ALA A 197 2.90 4.75 20.97
N SER A 198 3.12 3.90 21.96
CA SER A 198 2.66 2.51 22.04
C SER A 198 1.33 2.39 22.81
N ALA A 199 0.31 3.15 22.43
CA ALA A 199 -1.03 2.93 22.96
C ALA A 199 -1.49 1.52 22.56
N GLY A 200 -1.41 0.57 23.50
CA GLY A 200 -1.86 -0.82 23.33
C GLY A 200 -0.94 -1.91 23.88
N ALA A 201 0.24 -1.58 24.40
CA ALA A 201 1.05 -2.58 25.10
C ALA A 201 0.55 -2.73 26.56
N LEU A 202 0.12 -3.93 26.92
CA LEU A 202 -0.37 -4.28 28.25
C LEU A 202 0.72 -4.21 29.34
N GLU A 203 2.00 -4.28 28.97
CA GLU A 203 3.16 -4.02 29.83
C GLU A 203 4.24 -3.34 28.97
N VAL A 204 4.63 -2.13 29.37
CA VAL A 204 5.74 -1.39 28.76
C VAL A 204 7.00 -1.75 29.54
N ASP A 205 7.98 -2.35 28.88
CA ASP A 205 9.33 -2.48 29.45
C ASP A 205 9.80 -1.07 29.88
N PRO A 206 10.26 -0.88 31.11
CA PRO A 206 10.76 0.43 31.56
C PRO A 206 11.87 1.00 30.67
N GLN A 207 12.58 0.16 29.88
CA GLN A 207 13.56 0.60 28.89
C GLN A 207 12.93 1.16 27.62
N ASP A 208 11.67 0.81 27.30
CA ASP A 208 10.92 1.35 26.16
C ASP A 208 10.29 2.75 26.42
N THR A 209 10.44 3.28 27.63
CA THR A 209 9.90 4.58 28.03
C THR A 209 10.82 5.76 27.72
N GLN A 210 12.01 5.52 27.22
CA GLN A 210 12.96 6.59 26.89
C GLN A 210 12.62 7.18 25.51
N ALA A 211 12.38 8.50 25.45
CA ALA A 211 12.21 9.20 24.18
C ALA A 211 13.50 9.00 23.34
N CYS A 212 13.36 8.38 22.19
CA CYS A 212 14.46 8.20 21.27
C CYS A 212 14.48 9.40 20.30
N VAL A 213 15.64 10.05 20.21
CA VAL A 213 15.90 11.11 19.24
C VAL A 213 16.92 10.56 18.25
N THR A 214 16.59 10.57 16.98
CA THR A 214 17.48 10.08 15.92
C THR A 214 17.68 11.17 14.89
N HIS A 215 18.92 11.52 14.59
CA HIS A 215 19.28 12.48 13.57
C HIS A 215 19.59 11.77 12.27
N LEU A 216 18.88 12.12 11.20
CA LEU A 216 18.97 11.47 9.91
C LEU A 216 19.13 12.48 8.80
N ARG A 217 19.79 12.07 7.74
CA ARG A 217 19.75 12.73 6.43
C ARG A 217 18.93 11.87 5.47
N VAL A 218 17.90 12.45 4.89
CA VAL A 218 17.03 11.76 3.93
C VAL A 218 17.31 12.27 2.53
N GLU A 219 17.49 11.34 1.59
CA GLU A 219 17.76 11.63 0.19
C GLU A 219 16.75 10.95 -0.73
N LEU A 220 16.37 11.64 -1.81
CA LEU A 220 15.69 11.06 -2.95
C LEU A 220 16.74 10.45 -3.87
N LEU A 221 16.65 9.14 -4.12
CA LEU A 221 17.57 8.46 -5.00
C LEU A 221 17.13 8.58 -6.47
N ASP A 222 18.08 8.81 -7.36
CA ASP A 222 17.89 8.70 -8.80
C ASP A 222 17.98 7.24 -9.30
N ALA A 223 17.70 7.01 -10.56
CA ALA A 223 17.67 5.67 -11.15
C ALA A 223 19.02 4.94 -11.07
N GLU A 224 20.15 5.64 -11.21
CA GLU A 224 21.49 5.06 -11.12
C GLU A 224 21.82 4.65 -9.70
N GLN A 225 21.47 5.50 -8.74
CA GLN A 225 21.63 5.22 -7.31
C GLN A 225 20.76 4.04 -6.87
N ILE A 226 19.54 3.92 -7.37
CA ILE A 226 18.64 2.79 -7.10
C ILE A 226 19.25 1.50 -7.64
N GLU A 227 19.76 1.50 -8.87
CA GLU A 227 20.30 0.31 -9.52
C GLU A 227 21.50 -0.32 -8.77
N ARG A 228 22.30 0.48 -8.05
CA ARG A 228 23.41 -0.02 -7.23
C ARG A 228 22.96 -1.02 -6.14
N PHE A 229 21.69 -1.02 -5.79
CA PHE A 229 21.12 -1.89 -4.76
C PHE A 229 20.45 -3.14 -5.31
N ARG A 230 20.58 -3.39 -6.62
CA ARG A 230 20.03 -4.59 -7.24
C ARG A 230 20.67 -5.84 -6.64
N GLY A 231 19.83 -6.75 -6.12
CA GLY A 231 20.28 -7.99 -5.47
C GLY A 231 20.63 -7.84 -3.99
N ASP A 232 20.54 -6.65 -3.42
CA ASP A 232 20.75 -6.43 -1.98
C ASP A 232 19.52 -6.85 -1.20
N LYS A 233 19.59 -8.04 -0.59
CA LYS A 233 18.49 -8.63 0.19
C LYS A 233 18.09 -7.86 1.43
N ARG A 234 18.93 -6.94 1.92
CA ARG A 234 18.63 -6.09 3.10
C ARG A 234 17.42 -5.18 2.85
N TYR A 235 17.10 -4.88 1.59
CA TYR A 235 16.07 -3.93 1.19
C TYR A 235 15.06 -4.53 0.18
N SER A 236 14.83 -5.83 0.28
CA SER A 236 13.97 -6.57 -0.65
C SER A 236 12.49 -6.24 -0.56
N ASN A 237 12.04 -5.63 0.55
CA ASN A 237 10.67 -5.13 0.65
C ASN A 237 10.52 -3.71 0.08
N ALA A 238 11.56 -2.89 0.19
CA ALA A 238 11.56 -1.52 -0.34
C ALA A 238 11.76 -1.49 -1.86
N LEU A 239 12.59 -2.39 -2.41
CA LEU A 239 12.98 -2.40 -3.82
C LEU A 239 12.69 -3.76 -4.45
N GLY A 240 11.76 -3.75 -5.40
CA GLY A 240 11.34 -4.98 -6.09
C GLY A 240 12.12 -5.27 -7.37
N PHE A 241 12.71 -4.27 -7.99
CA PHE A 241 13.40 -4.33 -9.29
C PHE A 241 12.61 -5.09 -10.36
N SER A 242 11.28 -5.02 -10.28
CA SER A 242 10.40 -5.72 -11.20
C SER A 242 10.28 -4.97 -12.52
N VAL A 243 10.39 -5.68 -13.63
CA VAL A 243 10.19 -5.09 -14.97
C VAL A 243 8.73 -4.65 -15.17
N THR A 244 7.79 -5.38 -14.61
CA THR A 244 6.35 -5.08 -14.75
C THR A 244 5.88 -4.03 -13.76
N ARG A 245 6.57 -3.90 -12.61
CA ARG A 245 6.28 -2.94 -11.54
C ARG A 245 7.56 -2.21 -11.14
N PRO A 246 8.07 -1.29 -11.99
CA PRO A 246 9.31 -0.59 -11.72
C PRO A 246 9.22 0.26 -10.46
N ASP A 247 10.32 0.35 -9.73
CA ASP A 247 10.48 1.28 -8.62
C ASP A 247 10.57 2.71 -9.19
N VAL A 248 9.66 3.61 -8.77
CA VAL A 248 9.50 4.95 -9.36
C VAL A 248 9.84 6.09 -8.41
N LEU A 249 9.97 5.80 -7.11
CA LEU A 249 10.38 6.74 -6.08
C LEU A 249 11.07 5.94 -4.96
N VAL A 250 12.24 6.40 -4.55
CA VAL A 250 12.98 5.79 -3.43
C VAL A 250 13.55 6.90 -2.55
N LEU A 251 13.20 6.87 -1.26
CA LEU A 251 13.86 7.68 -0.26
C LEU A 251 14.78 6.79 0.57
N ALA A 252 16.01 7.26 0.79
CA ALA A 252 17.01 6.60 1.61
C ALA A 252 17.34 7.48 2.83
N ALA A 253 17.47 6.87 3.99
CA ALA A 253 17.88 7.55 5.22
C ALA A 253 19.28 7.12 5.64
N TYR A 254 20.10 8.08 5.98
CA TYR A 254 21.48 7.93 6.45
C TYR A 254 21.62 8.51 7.84
N PRO A 255 22.46 7.95 8.73
CA PRO A 255 22.74 8.56 10.03
C PRO A 255 23.53 9.86 9.83
N VAL A 256 23.31 10.86 10.68
CA VAL A 256 24.22 12.00 10.82
C VAL A 256 25.38 11.60 11.73
N GLU A 257 26.59 12.08 11.45
CA GLU A 257 27.85 11.59 12.07
C GLU A 257 27.88 11.61 13.62
N GLU A 258 27.11 12.45 14.28
CA GLU A 258 27.01 12.48 15.74
C GLU A 258 26.39 11.19 16.32
N ASP A 259 25.51 10.51 15.57
CA ASP A 259 24.86 9.25 15.96
C ASP A 259 25.60 8.00 15.44
N ALA A 260 26.64 8.19 14.63
CA ALA A 260 27.39 7.10 14.01
C ALA A 260 28.45 6.46 14.96
N ALA A 261 28.74 7.08 16.10
CA ALA A 261 29.83 6.67 17.01
C ALA A 261 29.62 5.28 17.64
N ASP A 262 28.38 4.78 17.71
CA ASP A 262 28.02 3.48 18.33
C ASP A 262 27.71 2.37 17.31
N VAL A 263 27.87 2.62 16.00
CA VAL A 263 27.63 1.60 14.97
C VAL A 263 28.93 0.87 14.68
N PRO A 264 29.00 -0.47 14.79
CA PRO A 264 30.20 -1.22 14.41
C PRO A 264 30.50 -0.93 12.94
N ALA A 265 31.70 -0.38 12.70
CA ALA A 265 32.20 -0.04 11.39
C ALA A 265 32.11 -1.26 10.44
N ALA A 266 31.18 -1.23 9.51
CA ALA A 266 31.23 -2.06 8.33
C ALA A 266 32.38 -1.48 7.49
N GLY A 267 33.53 -2.14 7.51
CA GLY A 267 34.75 -1.91 6.75
C GLY A 267 34.97 -0.54 6.13
N GLU A 268 36.22 -0.08 6.07
CA GLU A 268 36.65 1.19 5.47
C GLU A 268 35.99 1.42 4.08
N SER A 269 34.79 2.01 4.07
CA SER A 269 34.07 2.41 2.87
C SER A 269 34.10 3.93 2.77
N ASP A 270 34.36 4.42 1.57
CA ASP A 270 34.27 5.84 1.19
C ASP A 270 33.02 6.47 1.82
N PRO A 271 33.09 7.58 2.57
CA PRO A 271 31.92 8.27 3.14
C PRO A 271 30.84 8.64 2.09
N ALA A 272 31.24 8.81 0.82
CA ALA A 272 30.32 8.97 -0.32
C ALA A 272 29.56 7.70 -0.69
N LEU A 273 29.89 6.54 -0.11
CA LEU A 273 29.32 5.23 -0.35
C LEU A 273 28.66 4.63 0.89
N ALA A 274 28.41 5.41 1.95
CA ALA A 274 27.75 4.93 3.16
C ALA A 274 26.42 4.26 2.82
N ASP A 275 26.21 3.06 3.35
CA ASP A 275 24.94 2.34 3.19
C ASP A 275 23.82 3.06 3.95
N PRO A 276 22.64 3.25 3.36
CA PRO A 276 21.50 3.80 4.09
C PRO A 276 21.05 2.84 5.19
N ILE A 277 20.60 3.39 6.30
CA ILE A 277 20.05 2.61 7.43
C ILE A 277 18.60 2.22 7.22
N ALA A 278 17.90 2.91 6.32
CA ALA A 278 16.54 2.60 5.93
C ALA A 278 16.27 3.05 4.49
N ARG A 279 15.35 2.34 3.82
CA ARG A 279 14.82 2.71 2.50
C ARG A 279 13.35 2.48 2.42
N VAL A 280 12.64 3.45 1.84
CA VAL A 280 11.28 3.29 1.37
C VAL A 280 11.26 3.38 -0.15
N GLY A 281 10.62 2.41 -0.78
CA GLY A 281 10.42 2.38 -2.23
C GLY A 281 8.94 2.45 -2.59
N VAL A 282 8.65 2.99 -3.75
CA VAL A 282 7.31 3.06 -4.33
C VAL A 282 7.35 2.44 -5.71
N SER A 283 6.55 1.41 -5.95
CA SER A 283 6.46 0.72 -7.24
C SER A 283 5.21 1.13 -8.03
N ASP A 284 5.33 1.13 -9.37
CA ASP A 284 4.25 1.49 -10.31
C ASP A 284 3.37 0.26 -10.61
N ASP A 285 2.43 -0.04 -9.72
CA ASP A 285 1.63 -1.28 -9.79
C ASP A 285 0.45 -1.17 -10.74
N SER A 286 -0.10 0.02 -10.92
CA SER A 286 -1.26 0.26 -11.78
C SER A 286 -1.29 1.68 -12.33
N PRO A 287 -2.20 1.96 -13.29
CA PRO A 287 -2.37 3.33 -13.78
C PRO A 287 -2.72 4.36 -12.71
N VAL A 288 -3.26 3.98 -11.55
CA VAL A 288 -3.80 4.91 -10.55
C VAL A 288 -3.34 4.64 -9.12
N MET A 289 -2.75 3.48 -8.83
CA MET A 289 -2.26 3.12 -7.50
C MET A 289 -0.79 2.68 -7.53
N ARG A 290 -0.08 2.95 -6.43
CA ARG A 290 1.33 2.59 -6.25
C ARG A 290 1.55 1.95 -4.90
N GLN A 291 2.34 0.88 -4.86
CA GLN A 291 2.66 0.16 -3.63
C GLN A 291 3.86 0.80 -2.93
N ILE A 292 3.79 0.88 -1.61
CA ILE A 292 4.91 1.30 -0.76
C ILE A 292 5.51 0.08 -0.09
N GLY A 293 6.83 -0.05 -0.15
CA GLY A 293 7.62 -1.01 0.60
C GLY A 293 8.68 -0.32 1.44
N ILE A 294 9.09 -0.91 2.56
CA ILE A 294 10.04 -0.32 3.51
C ILE A 294 10.95 -1.37 4.12
N ASP A 295 12.23 -1.06 4.23
CA ASP A 295 13.19 -1.80 5.05
C ASP A 295 13.98 -0.87 5.95
N VAL A 296 14.21 -1.30 7.18
CA VAL A 296 15.07 -0.64 8.16
C VAL A 296 16.05 -1.67 8.70
N LEU A 297 17.33 -1.35 8.71
CA LEU A 297 18.36 -2.22 9.24
C LEU A 297 18.11 -2.52 10.73
N PRO A 298 18.38 -3.76 11.18
CA PRO A 298 18.02 -4.22 12.52
C PRO A 298 18.44 -3.27 13.65
N ALA A 299 19.65 -2.73 13.60
CA ALA A 299 20.19 -1.81 14.63
C ALA A 299 19.40 -0.49 14.76
N TRP A 300 18.62 -0.10 13.74
CA TRP A 300 17.88 1.17 13.69
C TRP A 300 16.37 1.00 13.82
N ARG A 301 15.92 -0.24 14.09
CA ARG A 301 14.50 -0.51 14.32
C ARG A 301 14.04 0.05 15.65
N GLY A 302 12.74 0.39 15.73
CA GLY A 302 12.14 0.94 16.94
C GLY A 302 12.24 2.47 17.07
N ALA A 303 13.10 3.16 16.31
CA ALA A 303 13.26 4.61 16.35
C ALA A 303 12.18 5.42 15.59
N GLY A 304 11.17 4.76 14.99
CA GLY A 304 10.09 5.45 14.25
C GLY A 304 10.42 5.77 12.79
N ILE A 305 11.63 5.48 12.32
CA ILE A 305 12.14 5.80 10.97
C ILE A 305 11.20 5.28 9.88
N ALA A 306 10.79 4.01 9.98
CA ALA A 306 9.92 3.39 8.98
C ALA A 306 8.61 4.15 8.79
N SER A 307 7.95 4.54 9.89
CA SER A 307 6.66 5.24 9.82
C SER A 307 6.78 6.64 9.21
N VAL A 308 7.88 7.34 9.48
CA VAL A 308 8.16 8.66 8.89
C VAL A 308 8.41 8.52 7.39
N LEU A 309 9.28 7.62 6.96
CA LEU A 309 9.59 7.42 5.54
C LEU A 309 8.37 6.95 4.74
N VAL A 310 7.57 6.03 5.29
CA VAL A 310 6.32 5.57 4.64
C VAL A 310 5.31 6.72 4.50
N ARG A 311 5.17 7.58 5.51
CA ARG A 311 4.33 8.78 5.44
C ARG A 311 4.81 9.73 4.35
N ASP A 312 6.09 9.99 4.27
CA ASP A 312 6.69 10.90 3.30
C ASP A 312 6.53 10.36 1.87
N ALA A 313 6.81 9.08 1.64
CA ALA A 313 6.58 8.43 0.36
C ALA A 313 5.09 8.46 -0.05
N ALA A 314 4.17 8.27 0.91
CA ALA A 314 2.74 8.37 0.66
C ALA A 314 2.33 9.80 0.26
N ARG A 315 2.83 10.83 0.93
CA ARG A 315 2.56 12.24 0.60
C ARG A 315 3.06 12.59 -0.80
N LEU A 316 4.27 12.18 -1.17
CA LEU A 316 4.83 12.37 -2.51
C LEU A 316 3.99 11.67 -3.59
N THR A 317 3.59 10.44 -3.33
CA THR A 317 2.74 9.65 -4.23
C THR A 317 1.37 10.31 -4.45
N LEU A 318 0.76 10.81 -3.38
CA LEU A 318 -0.51 11.56 -3.45
C LEU A 318 -0.37 12.88 -4.22
N ALA A 319 0.74 13.59 -4.04
CA ALA A 319 1.04 14.82 -4.78
C ALA A 319 1.15 14.56 -6.30
N GLU A 320 1.68 13.41 -6.70
CA GLU A 320 1.74 12.98 -8.10
C GLU A 320 0.38 12.49 -8.66
N GLY A 321 -0.66 12.44 -7.84
CA GLY A 321 -2.01 12.06 -8.26
C GLY A 321 -2.28 10.56 -8.29
N TYR A 322 -1.45 9.77 -7.60
CA TYR A 322 -1.65 8.33 -7.38
C TYR A 322 -2.14 8.06 -5.96
N LEU A 323 -2.91 7.00 -5.78
CA LEU A 323 -3.27 6.51 -4.46
C LEU A 323 -2.19 5.52 -3.98
N PRO A 324 -1.42 5.84 -2.93
CA PRO A 324 -0.50 4.88 -2.36
C PRO A 324 -1.25 3.81 -1.58
N PHE A 325 -0.70 2.60 -1.59
CA PHE A 325 -1.16 1.52 -0.74
C PHE A 325 0.02 0.75 -0.13
N TYR A 326 -0.22 0.15 1.02
CA TYR A 326 0.76 -0.63 1.75
C TYR A 326 0.16 -2.00 2.07
N GLY A 327 0.79 -3.06 1.63
CA GLY A 327 0.33 -4.43 1.86
C GLY A 327 1.18 -5.15 2.89
N THR A 328 0.57 -5.90 3.80
CA THR A 328 1.28 -6.74 4.75
C THR A 328 0.47 -7.97 5.15
N SER A 329 1.16 -8.99 5.64
CA SER A 329 0.49 -10.15 6.25
C SER A 329 -0.26 -9.74 7.52
N PRO A 330 -1.45 -10.31 7.79
CA PRO A 330 -2.19 -10.11 9.04
C PRO A 330 -1.40 -10.47 10.30
N SER A 331 -0.47 -11.41 10.20
CA SER A 331 0.39 -11.81 11.33
C SER A 331 1.59 -10.88 11.55
N HIS A 332 1.91 -10.01 10.60
CA HIS A 332 3.08 -9.13 10.68
C HIS A 332 2.76 -7.81 11.41
N MET A 333 2.55 -7.90 12.72
CA MET A 333 2.10 -6.79 13.57
C MET A 333 3.01 -5.55 13.50
N LEU A 334 4.32 -5.73 13.38
CA LEU A 334 5.26 -4.60 13.28
C LEU A 334 5.02 -3.80 12.00
N SER A 335 4.82 -4.48 10.87
CA SER A 335 4.54 -3.83 9.59
C SER A 335 3.19 -3.10 9.61
N GLN A 336 2.16 -3.69 10.24
CA GLN A 336 0.86 -3.04 10.42
C GLN A 336 0.99 -1.76 11.27
N ARG A 337 1.78 -1.80 12.37
CA ARG A 337 2.05 -0.62 13.19
C ARG A 337 2.76 0.47 12.40
N VAL A 338 3.71 0.12 11.52
CA VAL A 338 4.37 1.09 10.63
C VAL A 338 3.33 1.78 9.76
N ALA A 339 2.44 1.03 9.11
CA ALA A 339 1.39 1.59 8.26
C ALA A 339 0.48 2.55 9.04
N MET A 340 -0.04 2.11 10.19
CA MET A 340 -0.93 2.94 11.02
C MET A 340 -0.25 4.20 11.55
N ASN A 341 0.99 4.10 12.03
CA ASN A 341 1.76 5.24 12.51
C ASN A 341 2.14 6.21 11.39
N ALA A 342 2.23 5.74 10.15
CA ALA A 342 2.39 6.58 8.96
C ALA A 342 1.11 7.33 8.57
N GLY A 343 -0.04 7.03 9.21
CA GLY A 343 -1.34 7.63 8.91
C GLY A 343 -2.13 6.88 7.84
N LEU A 344 -1.73 5.65 7.52
CA LEU A 344 -2.51 4.75 6.69
C LEU A 344 -3.53 3.98 7.56
N VAL A 345 -4.64 3.60 6.98
CA VAL A 345 -5.70 2.85 7.66
C VAL A 345 -5.96 1.53 6.94
N PRO A 346 -6.29 0.44 7.66
CA PRO A 346 -6.66 -0.82 7.04
C PRO A 346 -7.90 -0.61 6.18
N THR A 347 -7.87 -1.12 4.96
CA THR A 347 -8.88 -0.75 3.96
C THR A 347 -9.54 -1.96 3.32
N TRP A 348 -8.77 -2.95 2.86
CA TRP A 348 -9.33 -4.19 2.34
C TRP A 348 -8.42 -5.38 2.63
N TRP A 349 -9.03 -6.56 2.62
CA TRP A 349 -8.34 -7.85 2.67
C TRP A 349 -8.36 -8.49 1.31
N GLU A 350 -7.31 -9.23 0.98
CA GLU A 350 -7.23 -9.96 -0.27
C GLU A 350 -6.57 -11.32 -0.07
N TYR A 351 -7.16 -12.33 -0.69
CA TYR A 351 -6.58 -13.64 -0.88
C TYR A 351 -6.33 -13.91 -2.34
N VAL A 352 -5.31 -14.70 -2.59
CA VAL A 352 -5.01 -15.23 -3.91
C VAL A 352 -4.82 -16.74 -3.76
N SER A 353 -5.48 -17.52 -4.60
CA SER A 353 -5.15 -18.95 -4.71
C SER A 353 -4.19 -19.15 -5.87
N THR A 354 -3.23 -20.04 -5.64
CA THR A 354 -2.23 -20.43 -6.62
C THR A 354 -2.31 -21.94 -6.84
N SER A 355 -1.68 -22.43 -7.90
CA SER A 355 -1.52 -23.88 -8.11
C SER A 355 -0.70 -24.51 -6.98
N LEU A 356 -1.12 -25.68 -6.51
CA LEU A 356 -0.34 -26.46 -5.53
C LEU A 356 1.05 -26.84 -6.05
N ASN A 357 1.20 -26.91 -7.39
CA ASN A 357 2.46 -27.28 -8.03
C ASN A 357 3.45 -26.08 -8.13
N ASP A 358 2.99 -24.86 -7.90
CA ASP A 358 3.80 -23.65 -8.05
C ASP A 358 4.32 -23.11 -6.70
N LEU A 359 4.13 -23.88 -5.62
CA LEU A 359 4.69 -23.52 -4.33
C LEU A 359 6.19 -23.81 -4.31
N PRO A 360 7.00 -22.89 -3.77
CA PRO A 360 8.38 -23.22 -3.48
C PRO A 360 8.39 -24.40 -2.51
N MET A 361 8.91 -25.52 -2.96
CA MET A 361 9.26 -26.65 -2.10
C MET A 361 10.54 -26.23 -1.39
N ASP A 362 10.44 -25.93 -0.10
CA ASP A 362 11.60 -25.64 0.76
C ASP A 362 12.56 -26.84 0.85
#